data_f2d0f7661add5cc3ce2cdccf56edf65b
#
_entry.id   f2d0f7661add5cc3ce2cdccf56edf65b
#
_cell.length_a   1.000
_cell.length_b   1.000
_cell.length_c   1.000
_cell.angle_alpha   90.00
_cell.angle_beta   90.00
_cell.angle_gamma   90.00
#
_symmetry.space_group_name_H-M   'P 1'
#
loop_
_entity.id
_entity.type
_entity.pdbx_description
1 polymer ?
#
loop_
_entity_poly.entity_id
_entity_poly.type
_entity_poly.pdbx_seq_one_letter_code
_entity_poly.pdbx_strand_id
1 'polypeptide(L)'
;EQILATDFDQLRGCGFSAGKIATIQGIAQATLDGVVPDYSTALAMDDEALIERLVSLRGVGRWTVEMLLIYSLERMDILPADDFGVREGYRRLKGLEVQPTRRQMVEIGLGWRPYRTVAAWYLWRVAKV
;
A
#
# COMPACT_ATOMS: atom_id res chain seq x y z
N GLU A 1 -13.40 -7.30 -16.24
CA GLU A 1 -14.71 -7.38 -16.93
C GLU A 1 -15.82 -7.77 -15.95
N GLN A 2 -15.70 -8.89 -15.20
CA GLN A 2 -16.76 -9.37 -14.29
C GLN A 2 -17.21 -8.32 -13.27
N ILE A 3 -16.29 -7.58 -12.64
CA ILE A 3 -16.62 -6.53 -11.66
C ILE A 3 -17.47 -5.42 -12.29
N LEU A 4 -17.16 -5.03 -13.52
CA LEU A 4 -17.92 -3.99 -14.26
C LEU A 4 -19.30 -4.47 -14.69
N ALA A 5 -19.45 -5.78 -14.93
CA ALA A 5 -20.73 -6.41 -15.27
C ALA A 5 -21.60 -6.73 -14.04
N THR A 6 -21.04 -6.69 -12.82
CA THR A 6 -21.76 -7.00 -11.59
C THR A 6 -22.59 -5.80 -11.15
N ASP A 7 -23.85 -6.07 -10.83
CA ASP A 7 -24.79 -5.04 -10.35
C ASP A 7 -24.36 -4.43 -9.02
N PHE A 8 -24.66 -3.13 -8.86
CA PHE A 8 -24.33 -2.36 -7.65
C PHE A 8 -24.87 -3.02 -6.36
N ASP A 9 -26.10 -3.48 -6.39
CA ASP A 9 -26.74 -4.09 -5.21
C ASP A 9 -26.11 -5.42 -4.83
N GLN A 10 -25.63 -6.19 -5.80
CA GLN A 10 -24.86 -7.41 -5.55
C GLN A 10 -23.53 -7.10 -4.84
N LEU A 11 -22.81 -6.08 -5.30
CA LEU A 11 -21.59 -5.62 -4.65
C LEU A 11 -21.86 -5.06 -3.24
N ARG A 12 -22.96 -4.34 -3.06
CA ARG A 12 -23.42 -3.90 -1.73
C ARG A 12 -23.71 -5.08 -0.82
N GLY A 13 -24.34 -6.12 -1.32
CA GLY A 13 -24.62 -7.37 -0.59
C GLY A 13 -23.36 -8.09 -0.10
N CYS A 14 -22.21 -7.90 -0.76
CA CYS A 14 -20.91 -8.39 -0.30
C CYS A 14 -20.29 -7.55 0.84
N GLY A 15 -20.98 -6.52 1.32
CA GLY A 15 -20.51 -5.67 2.42
C GLY A 15 -19.68 -4.46 2.01
N PHE A 16 -19.53 -4.17 0.71
CA PHE A 16 -18.81 -2.99 0.26
C PHE A 16 -19.63 -1.70 0.43
N SER A 17 -18.98 -0.63 0.90
CA SER A 17 -19.58 0.70 0.86
C SER A 17 -19.68 1.21 -0.59
N ALA A 18 -20.58 2.17 -0.84
CA ALA A 18 -20.71 2.79 -2.16
C ALA A 18 -19.36 3.36 -2.67
N GLY A 19 -18.57 3.99 -1.78
CA GLY A 19 -17.24 4.50 -2.12
C GLY A 19 -16.26 3.40 -2.53
N LYS A 20 -16.27 2.26 -1.83
CA LYS A 20 -15.43 1.10 -2.19
C LYS A 20 -15.85 0.49 -3.52
N ILE A 21 -17.16 0.41 -3.80
CA ILE A 21 -17.67 -0.08 -5.07
C ILE A 21 -17.17 0.82 -6.22
N ALA A 22 -17.31 2.14 -6.07
CA ALA A 22 -16.82 3.08 -7.07
C ALA A 22 -15.31 2.94 -7.32
N THR A 23 -14.53 2.74 -6.24
CA THR A 23 -13.08 2.51 -6.34
C THR A 23 -12.77 1.20 -7.08
N ILE A 24 -13.42 0.10 -6.72
CA ILE A 24 -13.20 -1.21 -7.35
C ILE A 24 -13.56 -1.18 -8.83
N GLN A 25 -14.69 -0.57 -9.18
CA GLN A 25 -15.11 -0.41 -10.58
C GLN A 25 -14.13 0.50 -11.35
N GLY A 26 -13.66 1.59 -10.73
CA GLY A 26 -12.64 2.45 -11.32
C GLY A 26 -11.32 1.72 -11.59
N ILE A 27 -10.86 0.89 -10.67
CA ILE A 27 -9.67 0.05 -10.86
C ILE A 27 -9.90 -0.97 -11.98
N ALA A 28 -11.06 -1.62 -12.02
CA ALA A 28 -11.39 -2.58 -13.06
C ALA A 28 -11.40 -1.94 -14.45
N GLN A 29 -11.97 -0.74 -14.57
CA GLN A 29 -11.94 0.02 -15.84
C GLN A 29 -10.50 0.41 -16.19
N ALA A 30 -9.74 0.97 -15.26
CA ALA A 30 -8.34 1.35 -15.46
C ALA A 30 -7.45 0.17 -15.87
N THR A 31 -7.81 -1.04 -15.46
CA THR A 31 -7.12 -2.27 -15.89
C THR A 31 -7.40 -2.57 -17.38
N LEU A 32 -8.64 -2.42 -17.82
CA LEU A 32 -9.00 -2.59 -19.23
C LEU A 32 -8.36 -1.50 -20.10
N ASP A 33 -8.26 -0.29 -19.59
CA ASP A 33 -7.66 0.86 -20.27
C ASP A 33 -6.11 0.81 -20.26
N GLY A 34 -5.51 -0.19 -19.62
CA GLY A 34 -4.05 -0.35 -19.54
C GLY A 34 -3.35 0.60 -18.56
N VAL A 35 -4.09 1.33 -17.72
CA VAL A 35 -3.51 2.19 -16.66
C VAL A 35 -2.94 1.33 -15.53
N VAL A 36 -3.68 0.30 -15.10
CA VAL A 36 -3.14 -0.71 -14.19
C VAL A 36 -2.30 -1.68 -15.00
N PRO A 37 -0.98 -1.78 -14.75
CA PRO A 37 -0.12 -2.66 -15.51
C PRO A 37 -0.43 -4.14 -15.20
N ASP A 38 -0.14 -5.02 -16.13
CA ASP A 38 -0.10 -6.44 -15.84
C ASP A 38 1.07 -6.79 -14.89
N TYR A 39 1.08 -8.01 -14.39
CA TYR A 39 2.06 -8.45 -13.40
C TYR A 39 3.51 -8.33 -13.93
N SER A 40 3.76 -8.72 -15.16
CA SER A 40 5.09 -8.70 -15.77
C SER A 40 5.61 -7.26 -15.94
N THR A 41 4.75 -6.37 -16.38
CA THR A 41 5.06 -4.93 -16.51
C THR A 41 5.31 -4.31 -15.13
N ALA A 42 4.47 -4.62 -14.15
CA ALA A 42 4.63 -4.13 -12.78
C ALA A 42 5.96 -4.59 -12.15
N LEU A 43 6.37 -5.84 -12.39
CA LEU A 43 7.67 -6.34 -11.92
C LEU A 43 8.86 -5.58 -12.51
N ALA A 44 8.75 -5.10 -13.74
CA ALA A 44 9.82 -4.35 -14.42
C ALA A 44 9.84 -2.86 -14.06
N MET A 45 8.79 -2.33 -13.43
CA MET A 45 8.71 -0.92 -13.05
C MET A 45 9.47 -0.62 -11.75
N ASP A 46 10.01 0.59 -11.65
CA ASP A 46 10.51 1.11 -10.38
C ASP A 46 9.37 1.33 -9.39
N ASP A 47 9.67 1.19 -8.09
CA ASP A 47 8.67 1.30 -7.02
C ASP A 47 7.94 2.63 -7.04
N GLU A 48 8.66 3.76 -7.13
CA GLU A 48 8.03 5.09 -7.16
C GLU A 48 7.22 5.31 -8.45
N ALA A 49 7.69 4.85 -9.60
CA ALA A 49 6.94 4.94 -10.85
C ALA A 49 5.61 4.17 -10.78
N LEU A 50 5.62 2.98 -10.16
CA LEU A 50 4.41 2.20 -9.96
C LEU A 50 3.47 2.86 -8.94
N ILE A 51 4.01 3.41 -7.85
CA ILE A 51 3.23 4.15 -6.86
C ILE A 51 2.54 5.36 -7.52
N GLU A 52 3.28 6.21 -8.21
CA GLU A 52 2.73 7.39 -8.90
C GLU A 52 1.61 7.02 -9.87
N ARG A 53 1.83 5.96 -10.65
CA ARG A 53 0.85 5.47 -11.61
C ARG A 53 -0.44 5.00 -10.95
N LEU A 54 -0.37 4.25 -9.86
CA LEU A 54 -1.54 3.66 -9.21
C LEU A 54 -2.27 4.64 -8.27
N VAL A 55 -1.58 5.59 -7.63
CA VAL A 55 -2.24 6.63 -6.82
C VAL A 55 -3.02 7.64 -7.65
N SER A 56 -2.82 7.68 -8.98
CA SER A 56 -3.68 8.45 -9.88
C SER A 56 -5.13 7.94 -9.90
N LEU A 57 -5.34 6.70 -9.48
CA LEU A 57 -6.67 6.10 -9.42
C LEU A 57 -7.42 6.57 -8.17
N ARG A 58 -8.66 6.99 -8.35
CA ARG A 58 -9.51 7.46 -7.25
C ARG A 58 -9.67 6.39 -6.18
N GLY A 59 -9.41 6.75 -4.93
CA GLY A 59 -9.54 5.86 -3.78
C GLY A 59 -8.34 4.94 -3.55
N VAL A 60 -7.28 5.06 -4.35
CA VAL A 60 -6.02 4.34 -4.17
C VAL A 60 -4.98 5.29 -3.58
N GLY A 61 -4.61 5.06 -2.34
CA GLY A 61 -3.57 5.82 -1.65
C GLY A 61 -2.20 5.12 -1.70
N ARG A 62 -1.15 5.87 -1.38
CA ARG A 62 0.23 5.37 -1.34
C ARG A 62 0.36 4.11 -0.48
N TRP A 63 -0.23 4.10 0.72
CA TRP A 63 -0.17 2.93 1.61
C TRP A 63 -0.71 1.66 0.95
N THR A 64 -1.82 1.76 0.21
CA THR A 64 -2.39 0.62 -0.51
C THR A 64 -1.42 0.07 -1.56
N VAL A 65 -0.74 0.95 -2.29
CA VAL A 65 0.25 0.54 -3.29
C VAL A 65 1.49 -0.04 -2.62
N GLU A 66 1.94 0.51 -1.50
CA GLU A 66 3.04 -0.05 -0.71
C GLU A 66 2.72 -1.48 -0.23
N MET A 67 1.47 -1.76 0.16
CA MET A 67 1.03 -3.13 0.48
C MET A 67 1.07 -4.05 -0.75
N LEU A 68 0.68 -3.57 -1.91
CA LEU A 68 0.81 -4.32 -3.17
C LEU A 68 2.29 -4.66 -3.47
N LEU A 69 3.17 -3.67 -3.32
CA LEU A 69 4.62 -3.86 -3.53
C LEU A 69 5.20 -4.91 -2.59
N ILE A 70 4.82 -4.88 -1.32
CA ILE A 70 5.34 -5.80 -0.29
C ILE A 70 4.77 -7.21 -0.48
N TYR A 71 3.45 -7.36 -0.59
CA TYR A 71 2.78 -8.66 -0.50
C TYR A 71 2.55 -9.35 -1.85
N SER A 72 2.45 -8.59 -2.94
CA SER A 72 2.19 -9.16 -4.26
C SER A 72 3.41 -9.16 -5.16
N LEU A 73 4.24 -8.11 -5.11
CA LEU A 73 5.46 -8.00 -5.91
C LEU A 73 6.73 -8.36 -5.13
N GLU A 74 6.60 -8.70 -3.84
CA GLU A 74 7.68 -9.17 -2.97
C GLU A 74 8.88 -8.21 -2.92
N ARG A 75 8.63 -6.90 -3.00
CA ARG A 75 9.68 -5.87 -2.93
C ARG A 75 10.26 -5.81 -1.52
N MET A 76 11.57 -5.91 -1.43
CA MET A 76 12.28 -6.00 -0.14
C MET A 76 12.64 -4.65 0.47
N ASP A 77 12.55 -3.57 -0.29
CA ASP A 77 13.02 -2.25 0.15
C ASP A 77 11.90 -1.20 0.18
N ILE A 78 10.74 -1.57 0.75
CA ILE A 78 9.59 -0.69 0.95
C ILE A 78 9.39 -0.42 2.44
N LEU A 79 9.38 0.86 2.82
CA LEU A 79 8.98 1.28 4.15
C LEU A 79 7.67 2.09 4.07
N PRO A 80 6.55 1.55 4.57
CA PRO A 80 5.31 2.32 4.70
C PRO A 80 5.45 3.34 5.84
N ALA A 81 6.09 4.46 5.55
CA ALA A 81 6.52 5.43 6.56
C ALA A 81 5.34 6.16 7.24
N ASP A 82 4.16 6.15 6.64
CA ASP A 82 2.94 6.73 7.21
C ASP A 82 2.03 5.69 7.89
N ASP A 83 2.43 4.42 7.84
CA ASP A 83 1.69 3.34 8.47
C ASP A 83 1.72 3.46 10.01
N PHE A 84 0.53 3.39 10.63
CA PHE A 84 0.41 3.50 12.08
C PHE A 84 1.22 2.42 12.81
N GLY A 85 1.16 1.17 12.35
CA GLY A 85 1.86 0.05 12.98
C GLY A 85 3.37 0.17 12.88
N VAL A 86 3.89 0.67 11.77
CA VAL A 86 5.33 0.94 11.58
C VAL A 86 5.79 2.03 12.55
N ARG A 87 5.07 3.16 12.60
CA ARG A 87 5.40 4.29 13.49
C ARG A 87 5.27 3.93 14.97
N GLU A 88 4.22 3.21 15.32
CA GLU A 88 4.00 2.73 16.70
C GLU A 88 5.03 1.69 17.10
N GLY A 89 5.35 0.76 16.24
CA GLY A 89 6.39 -0.24 16.48
C GLY A 89 7.76 0.42 16.75
N TYR A 90 8.11 1.42 15.95
CA TYR A 90 9.35 2.17 16.16
C TYR A 90 9.32 2.96 17.49
N ARG A 91 8.20 3.65 17.78
CA ARG A 91 8.02 4.35 19.04
C ARG A 91 8.28 3.43 20.23
N ARG A 92 7.66 2.26 20.26
CA ARG A 92 7.82 1.28 21.35
C ARG A 92 9.23 0.72 21.42
N LEU A 93 9.80 0.34 20.28
CA LEU A 93 11.15 -0.21 20.21
C LEU A 93 12.21 0.74 20.75
N LYS A 94 12.02 2.04 20.54
CA LYS A 94 12.95 3.09 20.98
C LYS A 94 12.56 3.78 22.29
N GLY A 95 11.44 3.39 22.89
CA GLY A 95 10.97 4.01 24.14
C GLY A 95 10.62 5.49 24.00
N LEU A 96 10.12 5.89 22.82
CA LEU A 96 9.76 7.29 22.56
C LEU A 96 8.41 7.61 23.17
N GLU A 97 8.22 8.85 23.62
CA GLU A 97 6.93 9.33 24.13
C GLU A 97 5.89 9.47 22.99
N VAL A 98 6.33 9.94 21.82
CA VAL A 98 5.47 10.22 20.65
C VAL A 98 5.95 9.42 19.45
N GLN A 99 5.00 9.06 18.58
CA GLN A 99 5.33 8.43 17.31
C GLN A 99 6.15 9.38 16.43
N PRO A 100 7.16 8.89 15.70
CA PRO A 100 7.84 9.69 14.70
C PRO A 100 6.85 10.09 13.60
N THR A 101 7.05 11.26 13.04
CA THR A 101 6.31 11.70 11.86
C THR A 101 6.68 10.86 10.63
N ARG A 102 5.85 10.89 9.59
CA ARG A 102 6.17 10.26 8.30
C ARG A 102 7.57 10.67 7.79
N ARG A 103 7.88 11.97 7.83
CA ARG A 103 9.18 12.51 7.39
C ARG A 103 10.33 11.90 8.18
N GLN A 104 10.21 11.85 9.50
CA GLN A 104 11.22 11.23 10.36
C GLN A 104 11.37 9.74 10.06
N MET A 105 10.27 9.01 9.84
CA MET A 105 10.35 7.59 9.47
C MET A 105 11.04 7.36 8.14
N VAL A 106 10.84 8.22 7.15
CA VAL A 106 11.58 8.14 5.87
C VAL A 106 13.08 8.28 6.11
N GLU A 107 13.51 9.26 6.91
CA GLU A 107 14.92 9.47 7.24
C GLU A 107 15.52 8.31 8.02
N ILE A 108 14.82 7.83 9.04
CA ILE A 108 15.21 6.65 9.83
C ILE A 108 15.38 5.42 8.93
N GLY A 109 14.44 5.22 8.02
CA GLY A 109 14.42 4.06 7.12
C GLY A 109 15.58 4.02 6.13
N LEU A 110 16.26 5.13 5.87
CA LEU A 110 17.44 5.14 4.99
C LEU A 110 18.54 4.19 5.48
N GLY A 111 18.70 4.07 6.79
CA GLY A 111 19.70 3.17 7.39
C GLY A 111 19.35 1.68 7.27
N TRP A 112 18.14 1.33 6.83
CA TRP A 112 17.69 -0.06 6.68
C TRP A 112 17.70 -0.55 5.23
N ARG A 113 18.10 0.30 4.30
CA ARG A 113 18.23 -0.08 2.89
C ARG A 113 19.29 -1.18 2.75
N PRO A 114 19.10 -2.16 1.85
CA PRO A 114 17.98 -2.36 0.92
C PRO A 114 16.87 -3.29 1.47
N TYR A 115 16.70 -3.37 2.80
CA TYR A 115 15.79 -4.32 3.46
C TYR A 115 14.70 -3.64 4.30
N ARG A 116 14.21 -2.48 3.85
CA ARG A 116 13.19 -1.71 4.59
C ARG A 116 11.88 -2.46 4.79
N THR A 117 11.50 -3.37 3.89
CA THR A 117 10.35 -4.24 4.06
C THR A 117 10.50 -5.18 5.26
N VAL A 118 11.68 -5.74 5.44
CA VAL A 118 11.98 -6.60 6.61
C VAL A 118 11.86 -5.79 7.89
N ALA A 119 12.41 -4.58 7.92
CA ALA A 119 12.27 -3.68 9.06
C ALA A 119 10.80 -3.39 9.39
N ALA A 120 9.97 -3.10 8.38
CA ALA A 120 8.53 -2.90 8.55
C ALA A 120 7.84 -4.12 9.18
N TRP A 121 8.17 -5.33 8.75
CA TRP A 121 7.63 -6.57 9.32
C TRP A 121 7.96 -6.74 10.80
N TYR A 122 9.17 -6.42 11.22
CA TYR A 122 9.54 -6.43 12.63
C TYR A 122 8.79 -5.36 13.42
N LEU A 123 8.70 -4.14 12.89
CA LEU A 123 7.99 -3.04 13.56
C LEU A 123 6.49 -3.34 13.74
N TRP A 124 5.83 -3.95 12.78
CA TRP A 124 4.44 -4.39 12.93
C TRP A 124 4.24 -5.42 14.05
N ARG A 125 5.23 -6.27 14.29
CA ARG A 125 5.17 -7.23 15.40
C ARG A 125 5.36 -6.54 16.75
N VAL A 126 6.30 -5.64 16.87
CA VAL A 126 6.50 -4.83 18.08
C VAL A 126 5.26 -4.00 18.40
N ALA A 127 4.56 -3.47 17.41
CA ALA A 127 3.34 -2.70 17.62
C ALA A 127 2.18 -3.52 18.22
N LYS A 128 2.17 -4.84 18.01
CA LYS A 128 1.11 -5.75 18.50
C LYS A 128 1.33 -6.23 19.95
N VAL A 129 2.52 -6.08 20.46
CA VAL A 129 2.89 -6.44 21.84
C VAL A 129 2.68 -5.25 22.76
#